data_f4e1a6bd6df8679578265c4b880cadfd
#
_entry.id   f4e1a6bd6df8679578265c4b880cadfd
#
_cell.length_a   1.000
_cell.length_b   1.000
_cell.length_c   1.000
_cell.angle_alpha   90.00
_cell.angle_beta   90.00
_cell.angle_gamma   90.00
#
_symmetry.space_group_name_H-M   'P 1'
#
loop_
_entity.id
_entity.type
_entity.pdbx_description
1 polymer ?
#
loop_
_entity_poly.entity_id
_entity_poly.type
_entity_poly.pdbx_seq_one_letter_code
_entity_poly.pdbx_strand_id
1 'polypeptide(L)'
;MRNILVVVDSINQDDSSGSKCNVALIINLVKAGYNVKVYHHSRKSISIDGAECVKINVDKGNWVYVVGGFLRFLTRKFNLITTPFIEKKIGFSPAFLSDVHDFTKALKKDTFNPDLVITLSKAASFRPHKALLNIKKWHSKWLAYVHDPFPFHFYPKPYDFIVPSYKHKENFLFDIANTAAYSGFPSLLLKEWMGKFAPNFLKTGVVIPHQLVEIKKGKTILPDFFNPNIFSLLHAGSLLGERNPIGLIEGFFKFLKANPDAKTTSQLILIGGTSENHLEVFEKYKNCGDNLIAINKNLPFDMVYQLQYSVSVNIILEAKSDISPFLPGKFPHCVAANKKMLVLGPENSETRRLLGSDYEYCSEIDNLEAISKLIEKLYFEWKINPNKILLNKPELLNYLGENNLKFVIDKILND
;
A
#
# COMPACT_ATOMS: atom_id res chain seq x y z
N MET A 1 1.38 -10.95 29.01
CA MET A 1 1.08 -10.33 27.68
C MET A 1 2.38 -9.74 27.17
N ARG A 2 2.76 -10.00 25.92
CA ARG A 2 4.00 -9.44 25.33
C ARG A 2 3.79 -7.99 24.92
N ASN A 3 4.80 -7.16 25.10
CA ASN A 3 4.79 -5.73 24.85
C ASN A 3 5.36 -5.43 23.46
N ILE A 4 4.59 -4.78 22.59
CA ILE A 4 5.05 -4.36 21.27
C ILE A 4 5.01 -2.84 21.16
N LEU A 5 6.16 -2.26 20.80
CA LEU A 5 6.27 -0.84 20.49
C LEU A 5 6.23 -0.66 18.96
N VAL A 6 5.27 0.09 18.46
CA VAL A 6 5.17 0.45 17.04
C VAL A 6 5.57 1.90 16.86
N VAL A 7 6.44 2.17 15.91
CA VAL A 7 6.86 3.53 15.52
C VAL A 7 6.50 3.76 14.06
N VAL A 8 5.68 4.76 13.79
CA VAL A 8 5.07 4.99 12.48
C VAL A 8 4.92 6.47 12.15
N ASP A 9 5.06 6.85 10.87
CA ASP A 9 4.88 8.25 10.45
C ASP A 9 3.46 8.73 10.68
N SER A 10 2.45 7.96 10.28
CA SER A 10 1.05 8.34 10.40
C SER A 10 0.15 7.13 10.60
N ILE A 11 -0.82 7.30 11.51
CA ILE A 11 -1.96 6.40 11.70
C ILE A 11 -3.27 7.04 11.21
N ASN A 12 -3.20 8.13 10.43
CA ASN A 12 -4.37 8.69 9.78
C ASN A 12 -4.63 7.94 8.46
N GLN A 13 -5.73 7.21 8.39
CA GLN A 13 -6.10 6.40 7.22
C GLN A 13 -6.34 7.24 5.96
N ASP A 14 -6.66 8.53 6.11
CA ASP A 14 -6.90 9.43 4.99
C ASP A 14 -5.61 9.95 4.35
N ASP A 15 -4.45 9.78 5.01
CA ASP A 15 -3.18 10.29 4.51
C ASP A 15 -2.66 9.51 3.29
N SER A 16 -2.84 8.18 3.26
CA SER A 16 -2.36 7.34 2.16
C SER A 16 -2.78 5.86 2.29
N SER A 17 -2.61 5.08 1.23
CA SER A 17 -2.77 3.62 1.27
C SER A 17 -1.80 2.96 2.26
N GLY A 18 -0.55 3.43 2.34
CA GLY A 18 0.42 2.93 3.32
C GLY A 18 0.00 3.17 4.76
N SER A 19 -0.63 4.31 5.07
CA SER A 19 -1.18 4.56 6.41
C SER A 19 -2.33 3.60 6.75
N LYS A 20 -3.17 3.24 5.77
CA LYS A 20 -4.23 2.22 5.96
C LYS A 20 -3.64 0.85 6.29
N CYS A 21 -2.60 0.42 5.55
CA CYS A 21 -1.90 -0.83 5.83
C CYS A 21 -1.24 -0.84 7.22
N ASN A 22 -0.64 0.28 7.63
CA ASN A 22 -0.03 0.43 8.95
C ASN A 22 -1.07 0.32 10.07
N VAL A 23 -2.22 0.98 9.92
CA VAL A 23 -3.32 0.89 10.90
C VAL A 23 -3.88 -0.51 10.97
N ALA A 24 -4.06 -1.19 9.84
CA ALA A 24 -4.52 -2.57 9.81
C ALA A 24 -3.57 -3.53 10.55
N LEU A 25 -2.25 -3.35 10.37
CA LEU A 25 -1.25 -4.12 11.10
C LEU A 25 -1.34 -3.88 12.61
N ILE A 26 -1.47 -2.62 13.06
CA ILE A 26 -1.59 -2.28 14.47
C ILE A 26 -2.87 -2.89 15.08
N ILE A 27 -4.00 -2.79 14.39
CA ILE A 27 -5.27 -3.38 14.85
C ILE A 27 -5.13 -4.90 15.02
N ASN A 28 -4.49 -5.58 14.07
CA ASN A 28 -4.32 -7.03 14.15
C ASN A 28 -3.29 -7.45 15.21
N LEU A 29 -2.27 -6.62 15.53
CA LEU A 29 -1.42 -6.85 16.70
C LEU A 29 -2.20 -6.81 18.00
N VAL A 30 -3.13 -5.85 18.15
CA VAL A 30 -4.03 -5.76 19.31
C VAL A 30 -4.96 -6.99 19.38
N LYS A 31 -5.60 -7.35 18.25
CA LYS A 31 -6.48 -8.54 18.16
C LYS A 31 -5.74 -9.84 18.46
N ALA A 32 -4.47 -9.94 18.08
CA ALA A 32 -3.60 -11.08 18.40
C ALA A 32 -3.24 -11.18 19.88
N GLY A 33 -3.64 -10.22 20.72
CA GLY A 33 -3.49 -10.23 22.16
C GLY A 33 -2.19 -9.62 22.69
N TYR A 34 -1.50 -8.79 21.90
CA TYR A 34 -0.33 -8.05 22.36
C TYR A 34 -0.73 -6.73 23.06
N ASN A 35 0.12 -6.29 24.01
CA ASN A 35 0.04 -4.95 24.58
C ASN A 35 0.78 -3.98 23.63
N VAL A 36 0.05 -3.14 22.91
CA VAL A 36 0.60 -2.34 21.81
C VAL A 36 0.64 -0.85 22.19
N LYS A 37 1.86 -0.30 22.17
CA LYS A 37 2.10 1.15 22.25
C LYS A 37 2.56 1.68 20.89
N VAL A 38 1.97 2.81 20.45
CA VAL A 38 2.19 3.37 19.11
C VAL A 38 2.69 4.80 19.21
N TYR A 39 3.90 5.07 18.73
CA TYR A 39 4.37 6.43 18.49
C TYR A 39 4.12 6.85 17.05
N HIS A 40 3.42 7.99 16.86
CA HIS A 40 3.08 8.49 15.54
C HIS A 40 3.25 10.00 15.41
N HIS A 41 3.56 10.46 14.19
CA HIS A 41 3.72 11.87 13.84
C HIS A 41 2.52 12.40 13.01
N SER A 42 1.33 11.81 13.18
CA SER A 42 0.10 12.27 12.51
C SER A 42 -0.23 13.70 12.91
N ARG A 43 -0.74 14.48 11.98
CA ARG A 43 -1.14 15.88 12.24
C ARG A 43 -2.25 15.99 13.29
N LYS A 44 -3.17 15.02 13.32
CA LYS A 44 -4.28 14.93 14.28
C LYS A 44 -3.93 13.95 15.40
N SER A 45 -4.53 14.11 16.56
CA SER A 45 -4.56 13.07 17.58
C SER A 45 -5.54 11.99 17.13
N ILE A 46 -5.11 10.76 17.10
CA ILE A 46 -5.87 9.61 16.62
C ILE A 46 -5.66 8.49 17.63
N SER A 47 -6.73 7.77 17.96
CA SER A 47 -6.71 6.57 18.77
C SER A 47 -7.01 5.33 17.93
N ILE A 48 -6.44 4.21 18.34
CA ILE A 48 -6.78 2.88 17.83
C ILE A 48 -7.22 2.08 19.05
N ASP A 49 -8.43 1.51 18.99
CA ASP A 49 -9.00 0.76 20.11
C ASP A 49 -8.05 -0.38 20.55
N GLY A 50 -7.76 -0.42 21.85
CA GLY A 50 -6.86 -1.39 22.44
C GLY A 50 -5.36 -1.10 22.32
N ALA A 51 -4.95 0.02 21.68
CA ALA A 51 -3.58 0.47 21.61
C ALA A 51 -3.36 1.81 22.35
N GLU A 52 -2.23 1.95 23.05
CA GLU A 52 -1.79 3.24 23.59
C GLU A 52 -1.17 4.08 22.46
N CYS A 53 -1.90 5.06 21.92
CA CYS A 53 -1.42 5.92 20.85
C CYS A 53 -0.82 7.21 21.39
N VAL A 54 0.46 7.45 21.15
CA VAL A 54 1.21 8.64 21.60
C VAL A 54 1.60 9.48 20.40
N LYS A 55 0.97 10.65 20.28
CA LYS A 55 1.33 11.61 19.23
C LYS A 55 2.64 12.31 19.58
N ILE A 56 3.59 12.28 18.65
CA ILE A 56 4.84 13.03 18.76
C ILE A 56 4.61 14.46 18.35
N ASN A 57 4.97 15.39 19.23
CA ASN A 57 4.87 16.83 18.97
C ASN A 57 6.14 17.32 18.28
N VAL A 58 5.97 18.26 17.34
CA VAL A 58 7.07 18.92 16.65
C VAL A 58 7.86 19.79 17.62
N ASP A 59 9.15 19.57 17.74
CA ASP A 59 10.07 20.41 18.52
C ASP A 59 10.47 21.65 17.71
N LYS A 60 9.71 22.74 17.89
CA LYS A 60 9.98 24.01 17.21
C LYS A 60 11.27 24.68 17.64
N GLY A 61 11.86 24.30 18.78
CA GLY A 61 13.16 24.76 19.27
C GLY A 61 14.36 24.06 18.63
N ASN A 62 14.12 22.98 17.87
CA ASN A 62 15.17 22.28 17.15
C ASN A 62 15.75 23.18 16.04
N TRP A 63 17.06 23.40 16.05
CA TRP A 63 17.74 24.20 15.04
C TRP A 63 17.51 23.70 13.59
N VAL A 64 17.38 22.38 13.38
CA VAL A 64 17.08 21.78 12.07
C VAL A 64 15.67 22.19 11.60
N TYR A 65 14.70 22.25 12.54
CA TYR A 65 13.36 22.75 12.26
C TYR A 65 13.39 24.23 11.82
N VAL A 66 14.14 25.07 12.54
CA VAL A 66 14.30 26.49 12.24
C VAL A 66 14.94 26.68 10.85
N VAL A 67 16.05 25.98 10.58
CA VAL A 67 16.71 26.01 9.25
C VAL A 67 15.75 25.53 8.16
N GLY A 68 15.04 24.44 8.37
CA GLY A 68 14.03 23.94 7.42
C GLY A 68 12.89 24.97 7.19
N GLY A 69 12.48 25.70 8.23
CA GLY A 69 11.51 26.79 8.14
C GLY A 69 12.03 27.95 7.28
N PHE A 70 13.25 28.37 7.53
CA PHE A 70 13.91 29.42 6.77
C PHE A 70 14.08 29.04 5.27
N LEU A 71 14.50 27.83 4.98
CA LEU A 71 14.63 27.34 3.59
C LEU A 71 13.27 27.31 2.88
N ARG A 72 12.20 26.89 3.54
CA ARG A 72 10.84 26.96 2.98
C ARG A 72 10.40 28.39 2.72
N PHE A 73 10.75 29.32 3.61
CA PHE A 73 10.49 30.75 3.41
C PHE A 73 11.22 31.27 2.17
N LEU A 74 12.53 30.96 2.01
CA LEU A 74 13.31 31.33 0.83
C LEU A 74 12.69 30.77 -0.46
N THR A 75 12.28 29.51 -0.46
CA THR A 75 11.61 28.89 -1.61
C THR A 75 10.32 29.63 -1.98
N ARG A 76 9.48 29.96 -0.97
CA ARG A 76 8.20 30.64 -1.22
C ARG A 76 8.36 32.08 -1.67
N LYS A 77 9.31 32.82 -1.08
CA LYS A 77 9.48 34.26 -1.34
C LYS A 77 10.35 34.56 -2.58
N PHE A 78 11.35 33.72 -2.82
CA PHE A 78 12.36 33.97 -3.86
C PHE A 78 12.41 32.87 -4.94
N ASN A 79 11.52 31.90 -4.88
CA ASN A 79 11.50 30.71 -5.76
C ASN A 79 12.84 29.94 -5.81
N LEU A 80 13.62 30.01 -4.73
CA LEU A 80 14.93 29.37 -4.61
C LEU A 80 14.76 27.93 -4.14
N ILE A 81 14.87 26.96 -5.04
CA ILE A 81 14.75 25.54 -4.73
C ILE A 81 16.06 25.03 -4.11
N THR A 82 16.21 25.18 -2.79
CA THR A 82 17.43 24.80 -2.05
C THR A 82 17.46 23.34 -1.58
N THR A 83 16.28 22.72 -1.43
CA THR A 83 16.13 21.36 -0.89
C THR A 83 16.93 20.30 -1.63
N PRO A 84 16.92 20.20 -2.99
CA PRO A 84 17.68 19.18 -3.71
C PRO A 84 19.20 19.30 -3.52
N PHE A 85 19.72 20.53 -3.37
CA PHE A 85 21.13 20.76 -3.14
C PHE A 85 21.57 20.26 -1.76
N ILE A 86 20.75 20.50 -0.74
CA ILE A 86 20.99 20.00 0.62
C ILE A 86 20.88 18.48 0.65
N GLU A 87 19.84 17.92 0.05
CA GLU A 87 19.66 16.46 -0.03
C GLU A 87 20.83 15.79 -0.75
N LYS A 88 21.37 16.39 -1.79
CA LYS A 88 22.56 15.87 -2.49
C LYS A 88 23.77 15.73 -1.56
N LYS A 89 23.94 16.66 -0.59
CA LYS A 89 25.06 16.65 0.35
C LYS A 89 24.86 15.73 1.55
N ILE A 90 23.66 15.73 2.14
CA ILE A 90 23.40 15.04 3.42
C ILE A 90 22.39 13.87 3.30
N GLY A 91 21.89 13.63 2.11
CA GLY A 91 21.00 12.49 1.81
C GLY A 91 19.52 12.71 2.10
N PHE A 92 19.19 13.65 2.99
CA PHE A 92 17.83 13.87 3.48
C PHE A 92 17.48 15.35 3.58
N SER A 93 16.20 15.68 3.46
CA SER A 93 15.74 17.05 3.66
C SER A 93 15.82 17.46 5.15
N PRO A 94 15.95 18.77 5.45
CA PRO A 94 15.90 19.26 6.83
C PRO A 94 14.60 18.89 7.54
N ALA A 95 13.47 18.86 6.83
CA ALA A 95 12.20 18.43 7.39
C ALA A 95 12.24 16.95 7.82
N PHE A 96 12.81 16.08 6.98
CA PHE A 96 12.99 14.66 7.33
C PHE A 96 13.86 14.52 8.59
N LEU A 97 14.97 15.23 8.67
CA LEU A 97 15.88 15.16 9.83
C LEU A 97 15.27 15.75 11.10
N SER A 98 14.45 16.80 10.98
CA SER A 98 13.70 17.34 12.11
C SER A 98 12.71 16.31 12.67
N ASP A 99 11.93 15.67 11.79
CA ASP A 99 10.98 14.64 12.21
C ASP A 99 11.70 13.45 12.85
N VAL A 100 12.86 13.02 12.31
CA VAL A 100 13.72 11.98 12.91
C VAL A 100 14.21 12.37 14.30
N HIS A 101 14.58 13.65 14.50
CA HIS A 101 14.94 14.16 15.81
C HIS A 101 13.79 14.03 16.81
N ASP A 102 12.59 14.43 16.40
CA ASP A 102 11.39 14.38 17.26
C ASP A 102 11.06 12.94 17.68
N PHE A 103 11.09 11.98 16.72
CA PHE A 103 10.98 10.55 17.03
C PHE A 103 12.06 10.09 18.02
N THR A 104 13.34 10.38 17.73
CA THR A 104 14.45 9.96 18.57
C THR A 104 14.34 10.51 20.00
N LYS A 105 13.94 11.79 20.13
CA LYS A 105 13.75 12.46 21.42
C LYS A 105 12.63 11.81 22.24
N ALA A 106 11.48 11.51 21.59
CA ALA A 106 10.35 10.86 22.24
C ALA A 106 10.72 9.44 22.70
N LEU A 107 11.32 8.64 21.82
CA LEU A 107 11.70 7.25 22.10
C LEU A 107 12.80 7.12 23.19
N LYS A 108 13.74 8.07 23.26
CA LYS A 108 14.77 8.09 24.34
C LYS A 108 14.18 8.32 25.73
N LYS A 109 13.08 9.06 25.81
CA LYS A 109 12.38 9.39 27.06
C LYS A 109 11.41 8.30 27.50
N ASP A 110 11.09 7.37 26.61
CA ASP A 110 10.09 6.34 26.90
C ASP A 110 10.63 5.32 27.91
N THR A 111 9.82 5.04 28.91
CA THR A 111 10.06 4.02 29.95
C THR A 111 9.41 2.68 29.61
N PHE A 112 8.64 2.61 28.52
CA PHE A 112 8.04 1.36 28.06
C PHE A 112 9.13 0.34 27.74
N ASN A 113 8.99 -0.87 28.24
CA ASN A 113 9.92 -1.96 27.99
C ASN A 113 9.34 -2.94 26.98
N PRO A 114 9.58 -2.75 25.66
CA PRO A 114 9.03 -3.62 24.64
C PRO A 114 9.80 -4.95 24.56
N ASP A 115 9.08 -6.03 24.28
CA ASP A 115 9.65 -7.31 23.84
C ASP A 115 10.04 -7.23 22.35
N LEU A 116 9.28 -6.47 21.53
CA LEU A 116 9.53 -6.22 20.12
C LEU A 116 9.28 -4.74 19.79
N VAL A 117 10.15 -4.16 18.96
CA VAL A 117 9.99 -2.82 18.39
C VAL A 117 9.79 -2.93 16.89
N ILE A 118 8.67 -2.42 16.38
CA ILE A 118 8.35 -2.44 14.95
C ILE A 118 8.41 -1.02 14.41
N THR A 119 9.24 -0.77 13.40
CA THR A 119 9.19 0.48 12.63
C THR A 119 8.47 0.24 11.32
N LEU A 120 7.50 1.09 11.00
CA LEU A 120 6.72 0.99 9.78
C LEU A 120 7.12 2.10 8.81
N SER A 121 7.56 1.74 7.60
CA SER A 121 7.77 2.69 6.52
C SER A 121 6.42 3.11 5.89
N LYS A 122 6.46 4.15 5.05
CA LYS A 122 5.32 4.62 4.26
C LYS A 122 5.86 5.15 2.94
N ALA A 123 5.75 4.37 1.87
CA ALA A 123 6.45 4.66 0.61
C ALA A 123 7.95 4.93 0.86
N ALA A 124 8.50 5.99 0.32
CA ALA A 124 9.88 6.38 0.54
C ALA A 124 10.17 7.04 1.92
N SER A 125 9.19 7.08 2.83
CA SER A 125 9.39 7.62 4.18
C SER A 125 9.83 6.55 5.14
N PHE A 126 11.04 6.69 5.63
CA PHE A 126 11.72 5.82 6.59
C PHE A 126 12.14 6.55 7.87
N ARG A 127 11.42 7.60 8.28
CA ARG A 127 11.72 8.41 9.48
C ARG A 127 11.78 7.56 10.75
N PRO A 128 10.81 6.66 11.02
CA PRO A 128 10.86 5.75 12.15
C PRO A 128 12.12 4.88 12.17
N HIS A 129 12.51 4.35 11.00
CA HIS A 129 13.72 3.52 10.86
C HIS A 129 14.99 4.34 11.15
N LYS A 130 15.07 5.58 10.60
CA LYS A 130 16.22 6.46 10.86
C LYS A 130 16.31 6.84 12.33
N ALA A 131 15.19 7.05 13.01
CA ALA A 131 15.16 7.32 14.43
C ALA A 131 15.66 6.12 15.25
N LEU A 132 15.25 4.90 14.87
CA LEU A 132 15.62 3.67 15.60
C LEU A 132 17.09 3.32 15.48
N LEU A 133 17.77 3.67 14.37
CA LEU A 133 19.23 3.54 14.27
C LEU A 133 19.97 4.31 15.38
N ASN A 134 19.36 5.35 15.94
CA ASN A 134 19.92 6.12 17.07
C ASN A 134 19.56 5.54 18.45
N ILE A 135 18.84 4.41 18.53
CA ILE A 135 18.35 3.81 19.79
C ILE A 135 18.93 2.41 19.97
N LYS A 136 20.24 2.33 20.20
CA LYS A 136 21.00 1.06 20.26
C LYS A 136 20.40 0.01 21.18
N LYS A 137 19.79 0.43 22.31
CA LYS A 137 19.18 -0.49 23.30
C LYS A 137 18.08 -1.40 22.73
N TRP A 138 17.53 -1.08 21.55
CA TRP A 138 16.44 -1.82 20.92
C TRP A 138 16.83 -2.55 19.63
N HIS A 139 18.09 -2.47 19.18
CA HIS A 139 18.51 -3.08 17.91
C HIS A 139 18.30 -4.60 17.90
N SER A 140 18.56 -5.29 19.02
CA SER A 140 18.41 -6.75 19.16
C SER A 140 16.94 -7.24 19.13
N LYS A 141 15.98 -6.34 19.23
CA LYS A 141 14.55 -6.64 19.21
C LYS A 141 13.78 -5.73 18.21
N TRP A 142 14.49 -5.25 17.20
CA TRP A 142 13.94 -4.37 16.19
C TRP A 142 13.55 -5.15 14.94
N LEU A 143 12.27 -5.04 14.55
CA LEU A 143 11.72 -5.44 13.26
C LEU A 143 11.52 -4.18 12.41
N ALA A 144 12.33 -4.06 11.35
CA ALA A 144 12.25 -2.98 10.37
C ALA A 144 11.30 -3.38 9.23
N TYR A 145 10.09 -2.83 9.18
CA TYR A 145 9.11 -3.19 8.17
C TYR A 145 9.21 -2.29 6.93
N VAL A 146 9.53 -2.89 5.79
CA VAL A 146 9.78 -2.25 4.50
C VAL A 146 8.60 -2.51 3.56
N HIS A 147 7.77 -1.49 3.34
CA HIS A 147 6.56 -1.61 2.51
C HIS A 147 6.83 -1.65 1.00
N ASP A 148 7.82 -0.90 0.55
CA ASP A 148 8.15 -0.69 -0.86
C ASP A 148 9.67 -0.74 -1.05
N PRO A 149 10.16 -1.00 -2.28
CA PRO A 149 11.59 -0.87 -2.57
C PRO A 149 12.12 0.52 -2.19
N PHE A 150 13.30 0.56 -1.61
CA PHE A 150 13.97 1.80 -1.22
C PHE A 150 15.49 1.63 -1.37
N PRO A 151 16.21 2.62 -1.91
CA PRO A 151 15.71 3.87 -2.53
C PRO A 151 14.93 3.66 -3.84
N PHE A 152 14.40 4.74 -4.43
CA PHE A 152 13.56 4.66 -5.63
C PHE A 152 14.17 3.90 -6.81
N HIS A 153 15.48 3.99 -7.04
CA HIS A 153 16.16 3.27 -8.12
C HIS A 153 16.29 1.75 -7.87
N PHE A 154 15.85 1.26 -6.70
CA PHE A 154 15.68 -0.18 -6.45
C PHE A 154 14.28 -0.69 -6.82
N TYR A 155 13.40 0.18 -7.31
CA TYR A 155 12.15 -0.29 -7.88
C TYR A 155 12.42 -1.10 -9.15
N PRO A 156 11.62 -2.15 -9.44
CA PRO A 156 11.70 -2.83 -10.72
C PRO A 156 11.31 -1.88 -11.86
N LYS A 157 11.79 -2.15 -13.07
CA LYS A 157 11.27 -1.43 -14.25
C LYS A 157 9.75 -1.61 -14.33
N PRO A 158 9.02 -0.61 -14.82
CA PRO A 158 9.48 0.60 -15.52
C PRO A 158 9.84 1.79 -14.61
N TYR A 159 9.89 1.61 -13.30
CA TYR A 159 10.22 2.67 -12.34
C TYR A 159 11.75 2.84 -12.27
N ASP A 160 12.30 3.73 -13.08
CA ASP A 160 13.76 3.93 -13.20
C ASP A 160 14.25 5.28 -12.66
N PHE A 161 13.53 5.85 -11.70
CA PHE A 161 13.84 7.16 -11.15
C PHE A 161 14.99 7.14 -10.15
N ILE A 162 16.07 7.86 -10.44
CA ILE A 162 17.25 8.02 -9.57
C ILE A 162 17.20 9.38 -8.87
N VAL A 163 17.14 9.38 -7.54
CA VAL A 163 17.21 10.63 -6.76
C VAL A 163 18.65 11.14 -6.61
N PRO A 164 18.89 12.45 -6.57
CA PRO A 164 20.25 13.02 -6.48
C PRO A 164 21.08 12.57 -5.27
N SER A 165 20.42 12.10 -4.21
CA SER A 165 21.04 11.65 -2.96
C SER A 165 21.07 10.12 -2.82
N TYR A 166 20.95 9.36 -3.92
CA TYR A 166 20.73 7.92 -3.90
C TYR A 166 21.75 7.14 -3.07
N LYS A 167 23.05 7.46 -3.15
CA LYS A 167 24.11 6.79 -2.37
C LYS A 167 23.93 6.89 -0.85
N HIS A 168 23.50 8.05 -0.35
CA HIS A 168 23.20 8.22 1.07
C HIS A 168 21.99 7.35 1.50
N LYS A 169 21.01 7.22 0.60
CA LYS A 169 19.82 6.42 0.86
C LYS A 169 20.11 4.92 0.78
N GLU A 170 21.01 4.48 -0.13
CA GLU A 170 21.53 3.12 -0.15
C GLU A 170 22.26 2.77 1.15
N ASN A 171 23.22 3.59 1.56
CA ASN A 171 23.95 3.37 2.81
C ASN A 171 22.99 3.32 4.01
N PHE A 172 22.00 4.20 4.04
CA PHE A 172 20.97 4.18 5.08
C PHE A 172 20.14 2.88 5.07
N LEU A 173 19.79 2.36 3.89
CA LEU A 173 19.10 1.06 3.79
C LEU A 173 20.00 -0.08 4.27
N PHE A 174 21.28 -0.05 3.91
CA PHE A 174 22.25 -1.05 4.36
C PHE A 174 22.47 -0.99 5.88
N ASP A 175 22.49 0.22 6.46
CA ASP A 175 22.51 0.38 7.91
C ASP A 175 21.29 -0.27 8.57
N ILE A 176 20.09 -0.11 8.02
CA ILE A 176 18.86 -0.78 8.50
C ILE A 176 19.02 -2.29 8.41
N ALA A 177 19.39 -2.81 7.22
CA ALA A 177 19.52 -4.25 6.97
C ALA A 177 20.56 -4.94 7.86
N ASN A 178 21.62 -4.20 8.24
CA ASN A 178 22.71 -4.71 9.06
C ASN A 178 22.46 -4.54 10.58
N THR A 179 21.52 -3.66 10.97
CA THR A 179 21.30 -3.30 12.38
C THR A 179 20.04 -3.91 12.96
N ALA A 180 18.95 -3.99 12.16
CA ALA A 180 17.71 -4.58 12.61
C ALA A 180 17.84 -6.09 12.81
N ALA A 181 17.34 -6.61 13.95
CA ALA A 181 17.33 -8.04 14.19
C ALA A 181 16.46 -8.79 13.19
N TYR A 182 15.35 -8.16 12.80
CA TYR A 182 14.41 -8.70 11.80
C TYR A 182 14.01 -7.64 10.79
N SER A 183 13.69 -8.08 9.57
CA SER A 183 13.22 -7.23 8.49
C SER A 183 11.87 -7.73 7.98
N GLY A 184 10.80 -6.93 8.11
CA GLY A 184 9.45 -7.30 7.67
C GLY A 184 9.18 -6.87 6.23
N PHE A 185 8.49 -7.70 5.46
CA PHE A 185 8.08 -7.41 4.09
C PHE A 185 6.63 -7.82 3.86
N PRO A 186 5.82 -7.05 3.10
CA PRO A 186 4.44 -7.41 2.80
C PRO A 186 4.31 -8.59 1.84
N SER A 187 5.40 -8.99 1.17
CA SER A 187 5.38 -10.05 0.17
C SER A 187 6.69 -10.82 0.14
N LEU A 188 6.62 -12.07 -0.32
CA LEU A 188 7.79 -12.90 -0.54
C LEU A 188 8.66 -12.32 -1.66
N LEU A 189 8.04 -11.93 -2.78
CA LEU A 189 8.77 -11.38 -3.90
C LEU A 189 9.46 -10.05 -3.55
N LEU A 190 8.91 -9.23 -2.66
CA LEU A 190 9.58 -8.01 -2.21
C LEU A 190 10.77 -8.32 -1.31
N LYS A 191 10.65 -9.29 -0.41
CA LYS A 191 11.79 -9.77 0.39
C LYS A 191 12.93 -10.23 -0.51
N GLU A 192 12.64 -11.07 -1.50
CA GLU A 192 13.62 -11.60 -2.44
C GLU A 192 14.21 -10.49 -3.32
N TRP A 193 13.37 -9.57 -3.80
CA TRP A 193 13.80 -8.43 -4.60
C TRP A 193 14.77 -7.53 -3.85
N MET A 194 14.42 -7.13 -2.63
CA MET A 194 15.27 -6.28 -1.78
C MET A 194 16.53 -7.02 -1.31
N GLY A 195 16.44 -8.33 -1.16
CA GLY A 195 17.59 -9.19 -0.84
C GLY A 195 18.69 -9.22 -1.91
N LYS A 196 18.36 -8.88 -3.17
CA LYS A 196 19.37 -8.73 -4.25
C LYS A 196 20.31 -7.55 -3.98
N PHE A 197 19.82 -6.50 -3.32
CA PHE A 197 20.59 -5.28 -3.00
C PHE A 197 21.23 -5.36 -1.62
N ALA A 198 20.52 -5.91 -0.64
CA ALA A 198 20.97 -6.06 0.74
C ALA A 198 20.77 -7.52 1.20
N PRO A 199 21.79 -8.40 1.04
CA PRO A 199 21.65 -9.84 1.30
C PRO A 199 21.21 -10.21 2.72
N ASN A 200 21.44 -9.33 3.73
CA ASN A 200 20.95 -9.55 5.09
C ASN A 200 19.42 -9.60 5.17
N PHE A 201 18.70 -8.96 4.25
CA PHE A 201 17.25 -9.06 4.16
C PHE A 201 16.74 -10.48 3.86
N LEU A 202 17.57 -11.32 3.21
CA LEU A 202 17.23 -12.74 3.03
C LEU A 202 17.37 -13.52 4.32
N LYS A 203 18.35 -13.16 5.16
CA LYS A 203 18.65 -13.86 6.45
C LYS A 203 17.67 -13.46 7.54
N THR A 204 17.44 -12.15 7.72
CA THR A 204 16.59 -11.60 8.79
C THR A 204 15.14 -11.38 8.36
N GLY A 205 14.85 -11.58 7.08
CA GLY A 205 13.58 -11.21 6.48
C GLY A 205 12.44 -12.16 6.81
N VAL A 206 11.34 -11.61 7.30
CA VAL A 206 10.07 -12.29 7.52
C VAL A 206 8.98 -11.69 6.65
N VAL A 207 8.05 -12.51 6.19
CA VAL A 207 6.90 -12.03 5.40
C VAL A 207 5.73 -11.81 6.35
N ILE A 208 5.26 -10.57 6.41
CA ILE A 208 4.07 -10.16 7.14
C ILE A 208 3.19 -9.45 6.10
N PRO A 209 2.21 -10.11 5.50
CA PRO A 209 1.42 -9.51 4.43
C PRO A 209 0.63 -8.30 4.91
N HIS A 210 0.17 -7.46 3.99
CA HIS A 210 -0.81 -6.44 4.33
C HIS A 210 -2.01 -7.09 4.99
N GLN A 211 -2.43 -6.52 6.12
CA GLN A 211 -3.40 -7.14 7.00
C GLN A 211 -4.84 -6.87 6.56
N LEU A 212 -5.66 -7.90 6.68
CA LEU A 212 -7.11 -7.80 6.60
C LEU A 212 -7.66 -7.34 7.96
N VAL A 213 -8.41 -6.27 7.95
CA VAL A 213 -9.22 -5.84 9.08
C VAL A 213 -10.67 -5.77 8.65
N GLU A 214 -11.53 -6.47 9.34
CA GLU A 214 -12.97 -6.34 9.12
C GLU A 214 -13.43 -4.95 9.53
N ILE A 215 -14.04 -4.25 8.59
CA ILE A 215 -14.71 -2.98 8.85
C ILE A 215 -16.14 -3.32 9.23
N LYS A 216 -16.57 -2.83 10.40
CA LYS A 216 -17.97 -2.95 10.82
C LYS A 216 -18.84 -2.42 9.68
N LYS A 217 -19.71 -3.28 9.14
CA LYS A 217 -20.68 -2.89 8.11
C LYS A 217 -21.58 -1.79 8.69
N GLY A 218 -21.22 -0.53 8.46
CA GLY A 218 -22.10 0.60 8.74
C GLY A 218 -23.21 0.66 7.67
N LYS A 219 -24.21 1.52 7.90
CA LYS A 219 -25.20 1.88 6.85
C LYS A 219 -24.57 2.86 5.85
N THR A 220 -23.45 2.45 5.22
CA THR A 220 -22.83 3.28 4.19
C THR A 220 -23.70 3.18 2.94
N ILE A 221 -24.21 4.31 2.51
CA ILE A 221 -25.03 4.40 1.29
C ILE A 221 -24.09 4.23 0.10
N LEU A 222 -24.41 3.30 -0.79
CA LEU A 222 -23.71 3.15 -2.06
C LEU A 222 -23.93 4.40 -2.91
N PRO A 223 -22.94 4.83 -3.67
CA PRO A 223 -23.07 6.05 -4.48
C PRO A 223 -24.08 5.87 -5.63
N ASP A 224 -24.77 6.95 -6.00
CA ASP A 224 -25.85 6.95 -7.01
C ASP A 224 -25.39 6.47 -8.40
N PHE A 225 -24.10 6.60 -8.70
CA PHE A 225 -23.55 6.11 -9.97
C PHE A 225 -23.44 4.58 -10.04
N PHE A 226 -23.55 3.86 -8.92
CA PHE A 226 -23.42 2.41 -8.87
C PHE A 226 -24.78 1.73 -9.00
N ASN A 227 -24.92 0.87 -10.00
CA ASN A 227 -26.10 0.02 -10.16
C ASN A 227 -25.77 -1.43 -9.75
N PRO A 228 -26.33 -1.93 -8.63
CA PRO A 228 -26.05 -3.28 -8.15
C PRO A 228 -26.67 -4.41 -8.99
N ASN A 229 -27.60 -4.08 -9.89
CA ASN A 229 -28.38 -5.05 -10.68
C ASN A 229 -27.71 -5.41 -12.02
N ILE A 230 -26.57 -4.78 -12.35
CA ILE A 230 -25.86 -5.03 -13.60
C ILE A 230 -24.46 -5.57 -13.31
N PHE A 231 -23.84 -6.20 -14.31
CA PHE A 231 -22.46 -6.66 -14.22
C PHE A 231 -21.51 -5.49 -14.02
N SER A 232 -20.74 -5.52 -12.95
CA SER A 232 -19.89 -4.40 -12.58
C SER A 232 -18.46 -4.85 -12.32
N LEU A 233 -17.51 -4.13 -12.91
CA LEU A 233 -16.08 -4.28 -12.67
C LEU A 233 -15.58 -3.03 -11.96
N LEU A 234 -14.81 -3.19 -10.86
CA LEU A 234 -14.30 -2.08 -10.05
C LEU A 234 -12.79 -2.11 -9.93
N HIS A 235 -12.13 -1.06 -10.39
CA HIS A 235 -10.79 -0.72 -9.94
C HIS A 235 -10.85 0.45 -8.97
N ALA A 236 -10.52 0.21 -7.69
CA ALA A 236 -10.40 1.26 -6.68
C ALA A 236 -8.93 1.40 -6.28
N GLY A 237 -8.29 2.48 -6.71
CA GLY A 237 -6.89 2.78 -6.43
C GLY A 237 -6.31 3.79 -7.40
N SER A 238 -5.22 4.44 -6.99
CA SER A 238 -4.58 5.46 -7.80
C SER A 238 -4.01 4.88 -9.10
N LEU A 239 -4.29 5.55 -10.20
CA LEU A 239 -3.76 5.30 -11.54
C LEU A 239 -2.58 6.24 -11.77
N LEU A 240 -1.48 6.01 -11.03
CA LEU A 240 -0.30 6.84 -11.06
C LEU A 240 0.80 6.22 -11.92
N GLY A 241 1.50 7.07 -12.68
CA GLY A 241 2.67 6.68 -13.46
C GLY A 241 2.37 5.53 -14.43
N GLU A 242 3.01 4.41 -14.22
CA GLU A 242 3.04 3.27 -15.13
C GLU A 242 1.81 2.33 -15.04
N ARG A 243 0.87 2.62 -14.12
CA ARG A 243 -0.40 1.87 -14.03
C ARG A 243 -1.40 2.39 -15.06
N ASN A 244 -1.16 2.02 -16.31
CA ASN A 244 -1.94 2.52 -17.44
C ASN A 244 -3.28 1.79 -17.56
N PRO A 245 -4.45 2.50 -17.47
CA PRO A 245 -5.76 1.89 -17.58
C PRO A 245 -6.23 1.62 -19.02
N ILE A 246 -5.48 2.04 -20.04
CA ILE A 246 -5.92 1.98 -21.46
C ILE A 246 -6.29 0.55 -21.84
N GLY A 247 -5.44 -0.43 -21.56
CA GLY A 247 -5.70 -1.83 -21.92
C GLY A 247 -6.98 -2.37 -21.31
N LEU A 248 -7.28 -2.00 -20.06
CA LEU A 248 -8.52 -2.37 -19.38
C LEU A 248 -9.73 -1.70 -20.06
N ILE A 249 -9.66 -0.39 -20.32
CA ILE A 249 -10.75 0.37 -20.92
C ILE A 249 -11.04 -0.15 -22.33
N GLU A 250 -10.03 -0.26 -23.17
CA GLU A 250 -10.19 -0.74 -24.54
C GLU A 250 -10.63 -2.20 -24.61
N GLY A 251 -10.12 -3.06 -23.71
CA GLY A 251 -10.59 -4.43 -23.58
C GLY A 251 -12.06 -4.52 -23.19
N PHE A 252 -12.53 -3.65 -22.29
CA PHE A 252 -13.92 -3.57 -21.90
C PHE A 252 -14.82 -3.09 -23.06
N PHE A 253 -14.44 -2.05 -23.78
CA PHE A 253 -15.22 -1.60 -24.95
C PHE A 253 -15.21 -2.61 -26.10
N LYS A 254 -14.12 -3.36 -26.28
CA LYS A 254 -14.07 -4.47 -27.22
C LYS A 254 -15.04 -5.58 -26.83
N PHE A 255 -15.14 -5.93 -25.55
CA PHE A 255 -16.14 -6.86 -25.03
C PHE A 255 -17.56 -6.35 -25.32
N LEU A 256 -17.87 -5.07 -25.05
CA LEU A 256 -19.19 -4.49 -25.35
C LEU A 256 -19.53 -4.48 -26.84
N LYS A 257 -18.53 -4.31 -27.72
CA LYS A 257 -18.73 -4.38 -29.17
C LYS A 257 -19.06 -5.80 -29.63
N ALA A 258 -18.42 -6.81 -29.05
CA ALA A 258 -18.69 -8.22 -29.35
C ALA A 258 -20.02 -8.71 -28.75
N ASN A 259 -20.49 -8.08 -27.67
CA ASN A 259 -21.69 -8.47 -26.94
C ASN A 259 -22.65 -7.25 -26.79
N PRO A 260 -23.42 -6.89 -27.81
CA PRO A 260 -24.29 -5.68 -27.80
C PRO A 260 -25.27 -5.64 -26.61
N ASP A 261 -25.80 -6.77 -26.18
CA ASP A 261 -26.73 -6.87 -25.02
C ASP A 261 -26.07 -6.45 -23.72
N ALA A 262 -24.73 -6.62 -23.61
CA ALA A 262 -23.98 -6.24 -22.43
C ALA A 262 -23.90 -4.72 -22.23
N LYS A 263 -24.19 -3.91 -23.26
CA LYS A 263 -24.18 -2.44 -23.16
C LYS A 263 -25.20 -1.90 -22.15
N THR A 264 -26.33 -2.54 -21.99
CA THR A 264 -27.35 -2.11 -21.02
C THR A 264 -27.20 -2.75 -19.65
N THR A 265 -26.33 -3.75 -19.55
CA THR A 265 -26.20 -4.59 -18.35
C THR A 265 -24.77 -4.67 -17.80
N SER A 266 -23.88 -3.78 -18.22
CA SER A 266 -22.48 -3.78 -17.75
C SER A 266 -21.94 -2.39 -17.46
N GLN A 267 -21.08 -2.27 -16.43
CA GLN A 267 -20.37 -1.04 -16.11
C GLN A 267 -18.93 -1.33 -15.67
N LEU A 268 -18.00 -0.46 -16.09
CA LEU A 268 -16.63 -0.39 -15.61
C LEU A 268 -16.45 0.84 -14.75
N ILE A 269 -16.02 0.66 -13.51
CA ILE A 269 -15.87 1.72 -12.51
C ILE A 269 -14.38 1.86 -12.16
N LEU A 270 -13.82 3.05 -12.38
CA LEU A 270 -12.45 3.42 -12.03
C LEU A 270 -12.48 4.54 -11.01
N ILE A 271 -11.95 4.30 -9.80
CA ILE A 271 -11.94 5.25 -8.69
C ILE A 271 -10.52 5.44 -8.19
N GLY A 272 -10.06 6.68 -8.12
CA GLY A 272 -8.78 7.04 -7.53
C GLY A 272 -8.09 8.19 -8.26
N GLY A 273 -7.11 8.80 -7.60
CA GLY A 273 -6.31 9.87 -8.21
C GLY A 273 -5.57 9.36 -9.45
N THR A 274 -5.60 10.16 -10.50
CA THR A 274 -5.03 9.83 -11.81
C THR A 274 -3.90 10.80 -12.11
N SER A 275 -2.78 10.31 -12.66
CA SER A 275 -1.71 11.16 -13.17
C SER A 275 -2.17 11.94 -14.40
N GLU A 276 -1.54 13.08 -14.66
CA GLU A 276 -1.83 13.91 -15.83
C GLU A 276 -1.77 13.11 -17.15
N ASN A 277 -0.82 12.18 -17.25
CA ASN A 277 -0.63 11.30 -18.40
C ASN A 277 -1.85 10.44 -18.75
N HIS A 278 -2.75 10.22 -17.79
CA HIS A 278 -3.95 9.40 -18.00
C HIS A 278 -5.25 10.21 -18.10
N LEU A 279 -5.20 11.54 -17.89
CA LEU A 279 -6.39 12.40 -17.99
C LEU A 279 -6.96 12.41 -19.41
N GLU A 280 -6.09 12.48 -20.43
CA GLU A 280 -6.51 12.43 -21.84
C GLU A 280 -7.25 11.14 -22.19
N VAL A 281 -6.85 10.02 -21.58
CA VAL A 281 -7.52 8.74 -21.78
C VAL A 281 -8.95 8.80 -21.27
N PHE A 282 -9.17 9.35 -20.09
CA PHE A 282 -10.51 9.49 -19.53
C PHE A 282 -11.38 10.43 -20.36
N GLU A 283 -10.83 11.55 -20.82
CA GLU A 283 -11.58 12.47 -21.70
C GLU A 283 -11.94 11.82 -23.05
N LYS A 284 -11.01 11.04 -23.64
CA LYS A 284 -11.27 10.29 -24.88
C LYS A 284 -12.46 9.34 -24.74
N TYR A 285 -12.57 8.65 -23.61
CA TYR A 285 -13.62 7.62 -23.40
C TYR A 285 -14.84 8.13 -22.64
N LYS A 286 -14.86 9.36 -22.14
CA LYS A 286 -15.98 9.98 -21.43
C LYS A 286 -17.28 10.01 -22.24
N ASN A 287 -17.17 10.15 -23.56
CA ASN A 287 -18.29 10.21 -24.47
C ASN A 287 -18.61 8.88 -25.17
N CYS A 288 -17.93 7.79 -24.80
CA CYS A 288 -18.13 6.49 -25.44
C CYS A 288 -19.32 5.70 -24.88
N GLY A 289 -20.09 6.27 -23.94
CA GLY A 289 -21.29 5.69 -23.34
C GLY A 289 -21.25 5.67 -21.81
N ASP A 290 -22.40 5.44 -21.20
CA ASP A 290 -22.58 5.45 -19.74
C ASP A 290 -21.97 4.23 -19.03
N ASN A 291 -21.33 3.34 -19.79
CA ASN A 291 -20.73 2.11 -19.27
C ASN A 291 -19.39 2.33 -18.52
N LEU A 292 -18.72 3.47 -18.76
CA LEU A 292 -17.47 3.81 -18.07
C LEU A 292 -17.70 4.93 -17.06
N ILE A 293 -17.50 4.62 -15.79
CA ILE A 293 -17.56 5.56 -14.68
C ILE A 293 -16.14 5.81 -14.17
N ALA A 294 -15.57 6.96 -14.49
CA ALA A 294 -14.21 7.35 -14.08
C ALA A 294 -14.25 8.50 -13.08
N ILE A 295 -13.79 8.24 -11.85
CA ILE A 295 -13.80 9.19 -10.74
C ILE A 295 -12.36 9.50 -10.34
N ASN A 296 -11.83 10.62 -10.86
CA ASN A 296 -10.46 11.09 -10.58
C ASN A 296 -10.36 11.77 -9.21
N LYS A 297 -10.77 11.08 -8.18
CA LYS A 297 -10.59 11.46 -6.76
C LYS A 297 -10.70 10.26 -5.84
N ASN A 298 -10.10 10.39 -4.65
CA ASN A 298 -10.33 9.41 -3.61
C ASN A 298 -11.73 9.57 -3.03
N LEU A 299 -12.43 8.45 -2.89
CA LEU A 299 -13.68 8.38 -2.11
C LEU A 299 -13.38 7.97 -0.67
N PRO A 300 -14.32 8.21 0.27
CA PRO A 300 -14.22 7.70 1.63
C PRO A 300 -13.95 6.20 1.66
N PHE A 301 -13.10 5.78 2.59
CA PHE A 301 -12.61 4.40 2.62
C PHE A 301 -13.73 3.37 2.83
N ASP A 302 -14.68 3.66 3.71
CA ASP A 302 -15.86 2.83 3.98
C ASP A 302 -16.76 2.68 2.74
N MET A 303 -16.94 3.72 1.96
CA MET A 303 -17.68 3.68 0.70
C MET A 303 -16.99 2.77 -0.33
N VAL A 304 -15.66 2.93 -0.51
CA VAL A 304 -14.89 2.06 -1.42
C VAL A 304 -14.94 0.60 -0.96
N TYR A 305 -14.85 0.36 0.34
CA TYR A 305 -14.97 -0.97 0.92
C TYR A 305 -16.32 -1.60 0.59
N GLN A 306 -17.43 -0.87 0.81
CA GLN A 306 -18.77 -1.35 0.47
C GLN A 306 -18.94 -1.62 -1.04
N LEU A 307 -18.38 -0.76 -1.90
CA LEU A 307 -18.36 -0.99 -3.35
C LEU A 307 -17.65 -2.29 -3.70
N GLN A 308 -16.49 -2.59 -3.10
CA GLN A 308 -15.74 -3.83 -3.34
C GLN A 308 -16.57 -5.09 -3.01
N TYR A 309 -17.43 -5.01 -1.99
CA TYR A 309 -18.34 -6.10 -1.62
C TYR A 309 -19.56 -6.19 -2.55
N SER A 310 -19.96 -5.08 -3.16
CA SER A 310 -21.22 -4.99 -3.93
C SER A 310 -21.04 -5.23 -5.42
N VAL A 311 -19.85 -5.01 -5.96
CA VAL A 311 -19.55 -5.23 -7.39
C VAL A 311 -19.49 -6.72 -7.74
N SER A 312 -19.61 -7.04 -9.02
CA SER A 312 -19.46 -8.39 -9.53
C SER A 312 -18.01 -8.86 -9.50
N VAL A 313 -17.07 -7.99 -9.90
CA VAL A 313 -15.64 -8.30 -10.03
C VAL A 313 -14.79 -7.15 -9.52
N ASN A 314 -13.78 -7.44 -8.69
CA ASN A 314 -12.75 -6.49 -8.32
C ASN A 314 -11.56 -6.58 -9.29
N ILE A 315 -10.92 -5.44 -9.58
CA ILE A 315 -9.76 -5.38 -10.49
C ILE A 315 -8.50 -5.01 -9.71
N ILE A 316 -7.47 -5.82 -9.84
CA ILE A 316 -6.10 -5.46 -9.49
C ILE A 316 -5.38 -5.05 -10.78
N LEU A 317 -4.90 -3.81 -10.82
CA LEU A 317 -4.15 -3.26 -11.93
C LEU A 317 -2.74 -2.94 -11.46
N GLU A 318 -1.74 -3.59 -12.06
CA GLU A 318 -0.32 -3.38 -11.80
C GLU A 318 0.35 -2.76 -13.03
N ALA A 319 1.57 -2.23 -12.88
CA ALA A 319 2.32 -1.70 -14.01
C ALA A 319 2.79 -2.83 -14.94
N LYS A 320 2.98 -2.53 -16.22
CA LYS A 320 3.67 -3.44 -17.15
C LYS A 320 5.13 -3.55 -16.75
N SER A 321 5.57 -4.76 -16.41
CA SER A 321 6.95 -5.04 -15.97
C SER A 321 7.24 -6.53 -16.07
N ASP A 322 8.51 -6.91 -15.94
CA ASP A 322 8.91 -8.34 -15.88
C ASP A 322 8.54 -8.96 -14.51
N ILE A 323 8.47 -8.12 -13.47
CA ILE A 323 8.15 -8.54 -12.11
C ILE A 323 7.40 -7.44 -11.34
N SER A 324 6.36 -7.82 -10.61
CA SER A 324 5.71 -6.97 -9.60
C SER A 324 5.86 -7.60 -8.21
N PRO A 325 6.87 -7.17 -7.43
CA PRO A 325 7.10 -7.72 -6.09
C PRO A 325 6.11 -7.17 -5.06
N PHE A 326 5.24 -6.26 -5.44
CA PHE A 326 4.32 -5.56 -4.55
C PHE A 326 3.12 -6.43 -4.18
N LEU A 327 2.68 -6.33 -2.92
CA LEU A 327 1.32 -6.73 -2.56
C LEU A 327 0.44 -5.47 -2.52
N PRO A 328 -0.51 -5.31 -3.45
CA PRO A 328 -1.36 -4.13 -3.45
C PRO A 328 -2.14 -3.97 -2.14
N GLY A 329 -2.14 -2.76 -1.53
CA GLY A 329 -2.82 -2.52 -0.25
C GLY A 329 -4.33 -2.78 -0.28
N LYS A 330 -4.96 -2.84 -1.46
CA LYS A 330 -6.37 -3.22 -1.63
C LYS A 330 -6.59 -4.75 -1.68
N PHE A 331 -5.54 -5.54 -1.88
CA PHE A 331 -5.66 -7.00 -2.03
C PHE A 331 -6.39 -7.67 -0.85
N PRO A 332 -6.09 -7.36 0.42
CA PRO A 332 -6.83 -7.94 1.54
C PRO A 332 -8.33 -7.67 1.49
N HIS A 333 -8.73 -6.46 1.10
CA HIS A 333 -10.14 -6.10 1.00
C HIS A 333 -10.85 -6.79 -0.16
N CYS A 334 -10.16 -6.98 -1.30
CA CYS A 334 -10.68 -7.75 -2.43
C CYS A 334 -10.86 -9.24 -2.06
N VAL A 335 -9.94 -9.81 -1.28
CA VAL A 335 -10.06 -11.18 -0.74
C VAL A 335 -11.26 -11.27 0.21
N ALA A 336 -11.40 -10.32 1.14
CA ALA A 336 -12.52 -10.28 2.10
C ALA A 336 -13.88 -10.13 1.43
N ALA A 337 -13.94 -9.37 0.32
CA ALA A 337 -15.16 -9.22 -0.47
C ALA A 337 -15.62 -10.55 -1.10
N ASN A 338 -14.73 -11.53 -1.20
CA ASN A 338 -14.95 -12.83 -1.81
C ASN A 338 -15.55 -12.78 -3.23
N LYS A 339 -15.27 -11.71 -3.97
CA LYS A 339 -15.63 -11.57 -5.39
C LYS A 339 -14.45 -11.99 -6.25
N LYS A 340 -14.72 -12.60 -7.43
CA LYS A 340 -13.64 -12.86 -8.39
C LYS A 340 -12.84 -11.60 -8.64
N MET A 341 -11.55 -11.78 -8.89
CA MET A 341 -10.63 -10.68 -9.20
C MET A 341 -10.14 -10.81 -10.64
N LEU A 342 -10.23 -9.74 -11.42
CA LEU A 342 -9.51 -9.62 -12.68
C LEU A 342 -8.15 -8.99 -12.38
N VAL A 343 -7.07 -9.75 -12.59
CA VAL A 343 -5.70 -9.31 -12.30
C VAL A 343 -4.99 -8.97 -13.61
N LEU A 344 -4.66 -7.69 -13.77
CA LEU A 344 -3.97 -7.18 -14.93
C LEU A 344 -2.57 -6.69 -14.52
N GLY A 345 -1.55 -7.39 -14.97
CA GLY A 345 -0.16 -7.15 -14.61
C GLY A 345 0.75 -8.31 -15.01
N PRO A 346 2.04 -8.26 -14.63
CA PRO A 346 3.03 -9.24 -15.07
C PRO A 346 2.73 -10.65 -14.56
N GLU A 347 3.17 -11.63 -15.30
CA GLU A 347 3.06 -13.05 -14.93
C GLU A 347 3.76 -13.31 -13.58
N ASN A 348 4.94 -12.76 -13.40
CA ASN A 348 5.68 -12.84 -12.15
C ASN A 348 5.26 -11.71 -11.22
N SER A 349 4.14 -11.89 -10.50
CA SER A 349 3.66 -10.92 -9.49
C SER A 349 3.26 -11.60 -8.19
N GLU A 350 3.38 -10.87 -7.07
CA GLU A 350 2.96 -11.39 -5.77
C GLU A 350 1.46 -11.66 -5.74
N THR A 351 0.65 -10.84 -6.41
CA THR A 351 -0.80 -11.07 -6.52
C THR A 351 -1.11 -12.41 -7.18
N ARG A 352 -0.48 -12.70 -8.34
CA ARG A 352 -0.68 -13.99 -9.04
C ARG A 352 -0.14 -15.16 -8.22
N ARG A 353 1.03 -15.01 -7.58
CA ARG A 353 1.60 -16.03 -6.69
C ARG A 353 0.63 -16.44 -5.58
N LEU A 354 -0.02 -15.45 -4.93
CA LEU A 354 -0.99 -15.71 -3.86
C LEU A 354 -2.30 -16.33 -4.35
N LEU A 355 -2.76 -15.95 -5.54
CA LEU A 355 -3.96 -16.52 -6.12
C LEU A 355 -3.76 -17.96 -6.61
N GLY A 356 -2.51 -18.35 -6.88
CA GLY A 356 -2.16 -19.67 -7.40
C GLY A 356 -2.07 -19.72 -8.93
N SER A 357 -1.30 -20.66 -9.43
CA SER A 357 -1.08 -20.85 -10.88
C SER A 357 -2.32 -21.32 -11.65
N ASP A 358 -3.31 -21.85 -10.93
CA ASP A 358 -4.61 -22.27 -11.42
C ASP A 358 -5.63 -21.13 -11.58
N TYR A 359 -5.29 -19.92 -11.11
CA TYR A 359 -6.20 -18.79 -11.19
C TYR A 359 -6.21 -18.17 -12.58
N GLU A 360 -7.26 -18.41 -13.33
CA GLU A 360 -7.36 -18.12 -14.76
C GLU A 360 -7.70 -16.67 -15.15
N TYR A 361 -8.19 -15.83 -14.20
CA TYR A 361 -8.62 -14.45 -14.51
C TYR A 361 -7.46 -13.47 -14.41
N CYS A 362 -6.36 -13.79 -15.11
CA CYS A 362 -5.13 -13.00 -15.16
C CYS A 362 -4.72 -12.70 -16.60
N SER A 363 -4.20 -11.50 -16.85
CA SER A 363 -3.63 -11.10 -18.14
C SER A 363 -2.53 -10.06 -17.94
N GLU A 364 -1.67 -9.90 -18.95
CA GLU A 364 -0.87 -8.70 -19.09
C GLU A 364 -1.77 -7.47 -19.26
N ILE A 365 -1.30 -6.32 -18.73
CA ILE A 365 -2.09 -5.09 -18.68
C ILE A 365 -2.49 -4.53 -20.05
N ASP A 366 -1.72 -4.82 -21.09
CA ASP A 366 -1.88 -4.33 -22.46
C ASP A 366 -2.38 -5.38 -23.46
N ASN A 367 -2.71 -6.57 -23.01
CA ASN A 367 -3.26 -7.62 -23.88
C ASN A 367 -4.78 -7.48 -24.01
N LEU A 368 -5.19 -6.60 -24.92
CA LEU A 368 -6.59 -6.26 -25.17
C LEU A 368 -7.49 -7.48 -25.46
N GLU A 369 -6.97 -8.43 -26.25
CA GLU A 369 -7.71 -9.63 -26.63
C GLU A 369 -7.98 -10.51 -25.42
N ALA A 370 -6.95 -10.78 -24.62
CA ALA A 370 -7.10 -11.58 -23.42
C ALA A 370 -8.01 -10.89 -22.39
N ILE A 371 -7.83 -9.58 -22.17
CA ILE A 371 -8.68 -8.80 -21.27
C ILE A 371 -10.15 -8.87 -21.68
N SER A 372 -10.44 -8.63 -22.98
CA SER A 372 -11.81 -8.70 -23.51
C SER A 372 -12.44 -10.08 -23.29
N LYS A 373 -11.72 -11.16 -23.60
CA LYS A 373 -12.19 -12.53 -23.39
C LYS A 373 -12.41 -12.90 -21.93
N LEU A 374 -11.54 -12.42 -21.01
CA LEU A 374 -11.72 -12.63 -19.59
C LEU A 374 -12.93 -11.89 -19.04
N ILE A 375 -13.18 -10.66 -19.49
CA ILE A 375 -14.37 -9.90 -19.12
C ILE A 375 -15.62 -10.59 -19.66
N GLU A 376 -15.61 -11.06 -20.90
CA GLU A 376 -16.70 -11.83 -21.51
C GLU A 376 -17.02 -13.10 -20.73
N LYS A 377 -16.00 -13.86 -20.34
CA LYS A 377 -16.17 -15.07 -19.52
C LYS A 377 -16.82 -14.74 -18.16
N LEU A 378 -16.31 -13.71 -17.46
CA LEU A 378 -16.86 -13.25 -16.20
C LEU A 378 -18.32 -12.75 -16.34
N TYR A 379 -18.64 -12.08 -17.44
CA TYR A 379 -19.99 -11.62 -17.74
C TYR A 379 -20.97 -12.79 -17.94
N PHE A 380 -20.61 -13.80 -18.72
CA PHE A 380 -21.47 -14.96 -18.91
C PHE A 380 -21.65 -15.79 -17.63
N GLU A 381 -20.61 -15.93 -16.82
CA GLU A 381 -20.75 -16.56 -15.52
C GLU A 381 -21.69 -15.77 -14.60
N TRP A 382 -21.58 -14.44 -14.60
CA TRP A 382 -22.49 -13.55 -13.87
C TRP A 382 -23.92 -13.69 -14.38
N LYS A 383 -24.12 -13.73 -15.68
CA LYS A 383 -25.44 -13.86 -16.31
C LYS A 383 -26.13 -15.19 -15.93
N ILE A 384 -25.35 -16.27 -15.78
CA ILE A 384 -25.88 -17.56 -15.33
C ILE A 384 -26.26 -17.49 -13.85
N ASN A 385 -25.39 -16.97 -13.00
CA ASN A 385 -25.67 -16.83 -11.57
C ASN A 385 -24.80 -15.74 -10.93
N PRO A 386 -25.34 -14.53 -10.70
CA PRO A 386 -24.60 -13.41 -10.11
C PRO A 386 -23.97 -13.72 -8.73
N ASN A 387 -24.58 -14.62 -7.97
CA ASN A 387 -24.14 -14.99 -6.62
C ASN A 387 -23.00 -16.02 -6.61
N LYS A 388 -22.66 -16.62 -7.75
CA LYS A 388 -21.59 -17.63 -7.85
C LYS A 388 -20.26 -17.10 -8.35
N ILE A 389 -20.15 -15.79 -8.66
CA ILE A 389 -18.87 -15.17 -9.03
C ILE A 389 -18.05 -14.92 -7.76
N LEU A 390 -17.59 -15.99 -7.13
CA LEU A 390 -16.86 -15.95 -5.88
C LEU A 390 -15.39 -16.30 -6.09
N LEU A 391 -14.53 -15.69 -5.28
CA LEU A 391 -13.09 -15.98 -5.26
C LEU A 391 -12.81 -17.36 -4.66
N ASN A 392 -13.49 -17.70 -3.56
CA ASN A 392 -13.40 -18.98 -2.84
C ASN A 392 -11.95 -19.37 -2.46
N LYS A 393 -11.20 -18.44 -1.87
CA LYS A 393 -9.82 -18.65 -1.38
C LYS A 393 -9.76 -18.40 0.14
N PRO A 394 -10.39 -19.26 0.98
CA PRO A 394 -10.42 -19.07 2.43
C PRO A 394 -9.02 -19.10 3.08
N GLU A 395 -8.07 -19.80 2.47
CA GLU A 395 -6.67 -19.82 2.90
C GLU A 395 -6.04 -18.43 2.90
N LEU A 396 -6.45 -17.56 1.96
CA LEU A 396 -5.97 -16.18 1.90
C LEU A 396 -6.53 -15.32 3.04
N LEU A 397 -7.74 -15.57 3.50
CA LEU A 397 -8.31 -14.88 4.66
C LEU A 397 -7.46 -15.15 5.91
N ASN A 398 -7.08 -16.41 6.11
CA ASN A 398 -6.20 -16.80 7.22
C ASN A 398 -4.80 -16.20 7.05
N TYR A 399 -4.22 -16.27 5.84
CA TYR A 399 -2.89 -15.71 5.55
C TYR A 399 -2.79 -14.21 5.79
N LEU A 400 -3.87 -13.45 5.50
CA LEU A 400 -3.93 -12.00 5.63
C LEU A 400 -4.47 -11.54 6.99
N GLY A 401 -4.89 -12.45 7.86
CA GLY A 401 -5.54 -12.17 9.14
C GLY A 401 -4.60 -12.18 10.34
N GLU A 402 -5.19 -11.88 11.51
CA GLU A 402 -4.46 -11.80 12.79
C GLU A 402 -3.81 -13.11 13.22
N ASN A 403 -4.35 -14.27 12.83
CA ASN A 403 -3.79 -15.57 13.22
C ASN A 403 -2.41 -15.81 12.59
N ASN A 404 -2.26 -15.53 11.31
CA ASN A 404 -0.95 -15.62 10.64
C ASN A 404 0.02 -14.57 11.17
N LEU A 405 -0.46 -13.34 11.40
CA LEU A 405 0.36 -12.30 12.04
C LEU A 405 0.88 -12.75 13.40
N LYS A 406 -0.02 -13.30 14.23
CA LYS A 406 0.35 -13.83 15.54
C LYS A 406 1.40 -14.93 15.42
N PHE A 407 1.21 -15.90 14.53
CA PHE A 407 2.17 -16.97 14.29
C PHE A 407 3.57 -16.43 13.95
N VAL A 408 3.66 -15.45 13.05
CA VAL A 408 4.95 -14.85 12.65
C VAL A 408 5.59 -14.07 13.79
N ILE A 409 4.81 -13.27 14.53
CA ILE A 409 5.31 -12.46 15.63
C ILE A 409 5.72 -13.35 16.82
N ASP A 410 4.94 -14.38 17.17
CA ASP A 410 5.30 -15.30 18.24
C ASP A 410 6.58 -16.07 17.92
N LYS A 411 6.81 -16.43 16.65
CA LYS A 411 8.08 -17.02 16.23
C LYS A 411 9.26 -16.07 16.48
N ILE A 412 9.14 -14.81 16.06
CA ILE A 412 10.16 -13.77 16.31
C ILE A 412 10.43 -13.57 17.82
N LEU A 413 9.41 -13.65 18.67
CA LEU A 413 9.53 -13.43 20.11
C LEU A 413 10.09 -14.63 20.87
N ASN A 414 10.13 -15.80 20.26
CA ASN A 414 10.63 -17.05 20.84
C ASN A 414 12.01 -17.47 20.30
N ASP A 415 12.47 -16.84 19.19
CA ASP A 415 13.84 -16.95 18.68
C ASP A 415 14.81 -16.09 19.51
#